data_2e45c17293166d077d5ab44c5affcd64
#
_entry.id   2e45c17293166d077d5ab44c5affcd64
#
_cell.length_a   1.000
_cell.length_b   1.000
_cell.length_c   1.000
_cell.angle_alpha   90.00
_cell.angle_beta   90.00
_cell.angle_gamma   90.00
#
_symmetry.space_group_name_H-M   'P 1'
#
loop_
_entity.id
_entity.type
_entity.pdbx_description
1 polymer ?
#
loop_
_entity_poly.entity_id
_entity_poly.type
_entity_poly.pdbx_seq_one_letter_code
_entity_poly.pdbx_strand_id
1 'polypeptide(L)'
;LWAYLEEINAVEKVALEADELLKQEKFIKNPWLGVFDSLAQWRIHLSRKQNQLYPMLENHGFDRPTRIMWTFDDGVRDSISSSYALLREDKYEEFLASVPETLAKLRDLNSKELEVLLPTSFKLLSDEEFVRMSKNDHEIGYAIIDPPGLYVVPGINDSAAQLNANNSGQNGVSNEFLNDLAGLLSKYVGPVGGAAVNKDAVLDVATGKLTLEQINLLFRHLPVDLSYVDENELVKFYSDTPHRIFPRSANVIGREVKNC
;
A
#
# COMPACT_ATOMS: atom_id res chain seq x y z
N LEU A 1 0.20 11.96 -3.26
CA LEU A 1 1.64 12.30 -3.44
C LEU A 1 2.15 13.24 -2.34
N TRP A 2 1.35 14.19 -1.85
CA TRP A 2 1.76 15.10 -0.79
C TRP A 2 2.34 14.36 0.43
N ALA A 3 1.69 13.31 0.90
CA ALA A 3 2.17 12.53 2.04
C ALA A 3 3.56 11.90 1.80
N TYR A 4 3.85 11.44 0.58
CA TYR A 4 5.19 10.93 0.24
C TYR A 4 6.25 12.03 0.35
N LEU A 5 5.94 13.24 -0.11
CA LEU A 5 6.86 14.39 -0.01
C LEU A 5 7.11 14.77 1.46
N GLU A 6 6.06 14.83 2.29
CA GLU A 6 6.20 15.16 3.71
C GLU A 6 7.00 14.10 4.48
N GLU A 7 6.80 12.82 4.16
CA GLU A 7 7.58 11.74 4.75
C GLU A 7 9.06 11.81 4.35
N ILE A 8 9.37 12.11 3.08
CA ILE A 8 10.75 12.31 2.61
C ILE A 8 11.39 13.49 3.35
N ASN A 9 10.66 14.59 3.50
CA ASN A 9 11.15 15.74 4.28
C ASN A 9 11.35 15.41 5.76
N ALA A 10 10.47 14.59 6.33
CA ALA A 10 10.56 14.19 7.74
C ALA A 10 11.75 13.24 7.98
N VAL A 11 11.93 12.23 7.11
CA VAL A 11 13.06 11.30 7.25
C VAL A 11 14.40 11.97 7.01
N GLU A 12 14.49 12.98 6.13
CA GLU A 12 15.72 13.74 5.94
C GLU A 12 16.10 14.53 7.20
N LYS A 13 15.13 15.08 7.94
CA LYS A 13 15.41 15.70 9.24
C LYS A 13 16.01 14.70 10.22
N VAL A 14 15.47 13.48 10.27
CA VAL A 14 16.01 12.39 11.11
C VAL A 14 17.44 12.01 10.66
N ALA A 15 17.68 11.96 9.35
CA ALA A 15 19.00 11.70 8.80
C ALA A 15 20.02 12.80 9.16
N LEU A 16 19.60 14.07 9.17
CA LEU A 16 20.42 15.19 9.60
C LEU A 16 20.74 15.09 11.11
N GLU A 17 19.79 14.66 11.95
CA GLU A 17 20.08 14.40 13.37
C GLU A 17 21.14 13.32 13.53
N ALA A 18 21.09 12.24 12.73
CA ALA A 18 22.12 11.20 12.73
C ALA A 18 23.50 11.76 12.32
N ASP A 19 23.55 12.63 11.29
CA ASP A 19 24.81 13.27 10.89
C ASP A 19 25.39 14.15 12.00
N GLU A 20 24.57 14.86 12.78
CA GLU A 20 25.03 15.63 13.93
C GLU A 20 25.53 14.73 15.07
N LEU A 21 24.88 13.59 15.31
CA LEU A 21 25.33 12.60 16.28
C LEU A 21 26.68 11.96 15.89
N LEU A 22 26.93 11.75 14.59
CA LEU A 22 28.22 11.23 14.09
C LEU A 22 29.39 12.18 14.35
N LYS A 23 29.14 13.49 14.48
CA LYS A 23 30.18 14.50 14.76
C LYS A 23 30.55 14.60 16.24
N GLN A 24 29.78 13.96 17.13
CA GLN A 24 30.02 14.02 18.57
C GLN A 24 31.20 13.15 18.96
N GLU A 25 32.10 13.68 19.76
CA GLU A 25 33.27 12.95 20.27
C GLU A 25 32.87 11.77 21.18
N LYS A 26 31.73 11.86 21.86
CA LYS A 26 31.26 10.87 22.81
C LYS A 26 30.00 10.18 22.29
N PHE A 27 30.06 8.87 22.21
CA PHE A 27 28.88 8.04 21.93
C PHE A 27 27.89 8.06 23.10
N ILE A 28 26.63 8.39 22.82
CA ILE A 28 25.51 8.30 23.76
C ILE A 28 24.39 7.49 23.09
N LYS A 29 24.02 6.35 23.67
CA LYS A 29 23.09 5.38 23.06
C LYS A 29 21.68 5.94 22.85
N ASN A 30 21.12 6.64 23.84
CA ASN A 30 19.70 7.04 23.81
C ASN A 30 19.30 7.94 22.61
N PRO A 31 20.07 8.99 22.24
CA PRO A 31 19.77 9.73 21.02
C PRO A 31 19.73 8.86 19.78
N TRP A 32 20.68 7.92 19.64
CA TRP A 32 20.72 6.97 18.53
C TRP A 32 19.51 6.04 18.48
N LEU A 33 19.01 5.58 19.64
CA LEU A 33 17.76 4.80 19.70
C LEU A 33 16.59 5.62 19.16
N GLY A 34 16.46 6.90 19.53
CA GLY A 34 15.40 7.77 19.03
C GLY A 34 15.45 7.97 17.51
N VAL A 35 16.67 8.20 16.97
CA VAL A 35 16.88 8.31 15.51
C VAL A 35 16.50 7.02 14.81
N PHE A 36 16.96 5.87 15.28
CA PHE A 36 16.69 4.58 14.64
C PHE A 36 15.26 4.07 14.85
N ASP A 37 14.58 4.44 15.94
CA ASP A 37 13.14 4.22 16.10
C ASP A 37 12.34 4.98 15.04
N SER A 38 12.76 6.21 14.71
CA SER A 38 12.15 7.00 13.64
C SER A 38 12.47 6.43 12.26
N LEU A 39 13.74 6.09 11.99
CA LEU A 39 14.14 5.47 10.71
C LEU A 39 13.44 4.12 10.48
N ALA A 40 13.21 3.33 11.53
CA ALA A 40 12.50 2.05 11.41
C ALA A 40 11.04 2.21 10.94
N GLN A 41 10.43 3.38 11.13
CA GLN A 41 9.10 3.66 10.58
C GLN A 41 9.11 3.79 9.06
N TRP A 42 10.28 4.02 8.42
CA TRP A 42 10.41 4.15 6.98
C TRP A 42 9.87 2.95 6.22
N ARG A 43 9.85 1.76 6.85
CA ARG A 43 9.19 0.56 6.32
C ARG A 43 7.73 0.80 5.90
N ILE A 44 7.02 1.73 6.57
CA ILE A 44 5.61 2.06 6.28
C ILE A 44 5.53 2.81 4.95
N HIS A 45 6.40 3.81 4.74
CA HIS A 45 6.54 4.52 3.47
C HIS A 45 6.83 3.55 2.31
N LEU A 46 7.81 2.65 2.49
CA LEU A 46 8.17 1.65 1.48
C LEU A 46 7.00 0.70 1.20
N SER A 47 6.32 0.19 2.24
CA SER A 47 5.15 -0.68 2.08
C SER A 47 4.02 0.02 1.34
N ARG A 48 3.77 1.31 1.58
CA ARG A 48 2.73 2.07 0.89
C ARG A 48 3.07 2.24 -0.59
N LYS A 49 4.32 2.57 -0.95
CA LYS A 49 4.77 2.57 -2.35
C LYS A 49 4.54 1.22 -3.02
N GLN A 50 5.02 0.17 -2.39
CA GLN A 50 5.01 -1.19 -2.92
C GLN A 50 3.58 -1.73 -3.11
N ASN A 51 2.66 -1.41 -2.21
CA ASN A 51 1.28 -1.94 -2.24
C ASN A 51 0.29 -1.01 -2.93
N GLN A 52 0.58 0.28 -3.08
CA GLN A 52 -0.35 1.26 -3.67
C GLN A 52 0.22 1.87 -4.95
N LEU A 53 1.34 2.57 -4.86
CA LEU A 53 1.86 3.39 -5.95
C LEU A 53 2.41 2.54 -7.10
N TYR A 54 3.21 1.52 -6.81
CA TYR A 54 3.82 0.69 -7.86
C TYR A 54 2.79 -0.06 -8.69
N PRO A 55 1.78 -0.75 -8.10
CA PRO A 55 0.74 -1.39 -8.89
C PRO A 55 -0.05 -0.43 -9.78
N MET A 56 -0.31 0.80 -9.31
CA MET A 56 -0.95 1.82 -10.13
C MET A 56 -0.10 2.20 -11.34
N LEU A 57 1.20 2.46 -11.12
CA LEU A 57 2.15 2.80 -12.20
C LEU A 57 2.36 1.65 -13.19
N GLU A 58 2.40 0.41 -12.70
CA GLU A 58 2.52 -0.79 -13.53
C GLU A 58 1.33 -0.95 -14.46
N ASN A 59 0.11 -0.62 -14.00
CA ASN A 59 -1.09 -0.61 -14.85
C ASN A 59 -0.99 0.42 -16.01
N HIS A 60 -0.15 1.44 -15.86
CA HIS A 60 0.17 2.42 -16.91
C HIS A 60 1.45 2.09 -17.70
N GLY A 61 1.96 0.86 -17.57
CA GLY A 61 3.14 0.38 -18.31
C GLY A 61 4.49 0.82 -17.74
N PHE A 62 4.53 1.32 -16.50
CA PHE A 62 5.76 1.73 -15.80
C PHE A 62 6.33 0.62 -14.91
N ASP A 63 6.38 -0.63 -15.42
CA ASP A 63 6.72 -1.83 -14.68
C ASP A 63 8.23 -2.03 -14.47
N ARG A 64 9.09 -1.68 -15.43
CA ARG A 64 10.55 -1.84 -15.31
C ARG A 64 11.15 -0.94 -14.22
N PRO A 65 10.83 0.37 -14.18
CA PRO A 65 11.35 1.24 -13.12
C PRO A 65 10.85 0.84 -11.74
N THR A 66 9.60 0.42 -11.58
CA THR A 66 9.07 -0.01 -10.28
C THR A 66 9.81 -1.23 -9.74
N ARG A 67 10.15 -2.23 -10.58
CA ARG A 67 10.98 -3.40 -10.17
C ARG A 67 12.37 -2.99 -9.69
N ILE A 68 12.99 -2.01 -10.35
CA ILE A 68 14.30 -1.49 -9.93
C ILE A 68 14.16 -0.77 -8.58
N MET A 69 13.11 0.04 -8.42
CA MET A 69 12.83 0.75 -7.17
C MET A 69 12.60 -0.21 -5.99
N TRP A 70 11.95 -1.37 -6.22
CA TRP A 70 11.83 -2.44 -5.22
C TRP A 70 13.18 -2.87 -4.65
N THR A 71 14.18 -3.05 -5.50
CA THR A 71 15.54 -3.43 -5.06
C THR A 71 16.17 -2.36 -4.17
N PHE A 72 15.98 -1.08 -4.50
CA PHE A 72 16.44 0.02 -3.65
C PHE A 72 15.68 0.10 -2.32
N ASP A 73 14.36 -0.09 -2.35
CA ASP A 73 13.51 -0.13 -1.16
C ASP A 73 13.98 -1.20 -0.18
N ASP A 74 14.21 -2.42 -0.66
CA ASP A 74 14.70 -3.53 0.14
C ASP A 74 16.10 -3.24 0.69
N GLY A 75 17.00 -2.69 -0.14
CA GLY A 75 18.34 -2.32 0.28
C GLY A 75 18.35 -1.27 1.40
N VAL A 76 17.44 -0.29 1.38
CA VAL A 76 17.29 0.69 2.47
C VAL A 76 16.69 0.05 3.71
N ARG A 77 15.63 -0.75 3.55
CA ARG A 77 14.99 -1.47 4.67
C ARG A 77 16.00 -2.35 5.42
N ASP A 78 16.77 -3.13 4.69
CA ASP A 78 17.76 -4.05 5.24
C ASP A 78 18.91 -3.31 5.91
N SER A 79 19.40 -2.21 5.33
CA SER A 79 20.43 -1.35 5.93
C SER A 79 19.98 -0.76 7.26
N ILE A 80 18.78 -0.18 7.33
CA ILE A 80 18.21 0.37 8.57
C ILE A 80 18.08 -0.73 9.62
N SER A 81 17.51 -1.88 9.25
CA SER A 81 17.27 -3.00 10.15
C SER A 81 18.58 -3.57 10.71
N SER A 82 19.60 -3.75 9.85
CA SER A 82 20.91 -4.27 10.23
C SER A 82 21.66 -3.32 11.17
N SER A 83 21.70 -2.02 10.83
CA SER A 83 22.33 -1.00 11.69
C SER A 83 21.62 -0.91 13.04
N TYR A 84 20.28 -0.97 13.04
CA TYR A 84 19.51 -0.94 14.30
C TYR A 84 19.75 -2.17 15.16
N ALA A 85 19.92 -3.36 14.57
CA ALA A 85 20.28 -4.57 15.30
C ALA A 85 21.66 -4.42 16.00
N LEU A 86 22.67 -3.88 15.29
CA LEU A 86 23.99 -3.60 15.88
C LEU A 86 23.90 -2.65 17.10
N LEU A 87 23.10 -1.60 17.00
CA LEU A 87 22.87 -0.67 18.12
C LEU A 87 22.22 -1.37 19.32
N ARG A 88 21.25 -2.25 19.09
CA ARG A 88 20.55 -3.00 20.15
C ARG A 88 21.45 -4.05 20.80
N GLU A 89 22.35 -4.65 20.03
CA GLU A 89 23.32 -5.64 20.50
C GLU A 89 24.57 -5.01 21.15
N ASP A 90 24.56 -3.68 21.34
CA ASP A 90 25.68 -2.92 21.94
C ASP A 90 27.00 -2.99 21.16
N LYS A 91 26.93 -3.30 19.84
CA LYS A 91 28.06 -3.33 18.89
C LYS A 91 28.32 -1.92 18.31
N TYR A 92 28.75 -1.01 19.18
CA TYR A 92 28.74 0.43 18.86
C TYR A 92 29.73 0.82 17.74
N GLU A 93 30.91 0.18 17.66
CA GLU A 93 31.89 0.46 16.60
C GLU A 93 31.34 0.03 15.24
N GLU A 94 30.80 -1.17 15.13
CA GLU A 94 30.19 -1.70 13.89
C GLU A 94 28.95 -0.85 13.52
N PHE A 95 28.15 -0.48 14.52
CA PHE A 95 27.00 0.39 14.33
C PHE A 95 27.42 1.74 13.72
N LEU A 96 28.34 2.46 14.35
CA LEU A 96 28.82 3.76 13.85
C LEU A 96 29.44 3.66 12.45
N ALA A 97 30.14 2.56 12.16
CA ALA A 97 30.68 2.31 10.82
C ALA A 97 29.59 2.08 9.77
N SER A 98 28.41 1.52 10.15
CA SER A 98 27.30 1.21 9.24
C SER A 98 26.41 2.43 8.92
N VAL A 99 26.33 3.41 9.83
CA VAL A 99 25.42 4.56 9.71
C VAL A 99 25.61 5.36 8.43
N PRO A 100 26.85 5.78 8.04
CA PRO A 100 27.03 6.57 6.83
C PRO A 100 26.52 5.90 5.56
N GLU A 101 26.73 4.59 5.42
CA GLU A 101 26.21 3.82 4.28
C GLU A 101 24.68 3.74 4.29
N THR A 102 24.08 3.55 5.47
CA THR A 102 22.64 3.50 5.63
C THR A 102 21.99 4.85 5.23
N LEU A 103 22.55 5.95 5.69
CA LEU A 103 22.07 7.29 5.31
C LEU A 103 22.28 7.59 3.83
N ALA A 104 23.41 7.16 3.26
CA ALA A 104 23.67 7.32 1.82
C ALA A 104 22.64 6.58 0.97
N LYS A 105 22.32 5.33 1.30
CA LYS A 105 21.28 4.55 0.60
C LYS A 105 19.89 5.20 0.73
N LEU A 106 19.54 5.68 1.92
CA LEU A 106 18.28 6.38 2.17
C LEU A 106 18.16 7.63 1.28
N ARG A 107 19.17 8.47 1.24
CA ARG A 107 19.20 9.68 0.43
C ARG A 107 19.19 9.40 -1.06
N ASP A 108 19.90 8.39 -1.51
CA ASP A 108 19.89 7.94 -2.90
C ASP A 108 18.50 7.48 -3.34
N LEU A 109 17.79 6.73 -2.48
CA LEU A 109 16.40 6.36 -2.71
C LEU A 109 15.49 7.59 -2.78
N ASN A 110 15.57 8.49 -1.79
CA ASN A 110 14.78 9.72 -1.74
C ASN A 110 14.97 10.58 -2.99
N SER A 111 16.21 10.71 -3.47
CA SER A 111 16.52 11.43 -4.72
C SER A 111 15.82 10.82 -5.92
N LYS A 112 15.85 9.48 -6.06
CA LYS A 112 15.16 8.77 -7.14
C LYS A 112 13.63 8.93 -7.07
N GLU A 113 13.08 8.96 -5.87
CA GLU A 113 11.65 9.23 -5.68
C GLU A 113 11.28 10.64 -6.11
N LEU A 114 12.02 11.63 -5.65
CA LEU A 114 11.76 13.04 -5.95
C LEU A 114 11.99 13.38 -7.44
N GLU A 115 13.03 12.83 -8.05
CA GLU A 115 13.42 13.18 -9.41
C GLU A 115 12.68 12.37 -10.49
N VAL A 116 12.28 11.14 -10.18
CA VAL A 116 11.71 10.22 -11.18
C VAL A 116 10.32 9.72 -10.78
N LEU A 117 10.20 9.06 -9.62
CA LEU A 117 8.99 8.33 -9.27
C LEU A 117 7.78 9.26 -9.10
N LEU A 118 7.87 10.25 -8.22
CA LEU A 118 6.76 11.15 -7.91
C LEU A 118 6.36 12.03 -9.11
N PRO A 119 7.28 12.64 -9.88
CA PRO A 119 6.91 13.37 -11.09
C PRO A 119 6.26 12.49 -12.15
N THR A 120 6.70 11.23 -12.29
CA THR A 120 6.10 10.28 -13.24
C THR A 120 4.70 9.88 -12.77
N SER A 121 4.52 9.63 -11.48
CA SER A 121 3.21 9.34 -10.89
C SER A 121 2.20 10.45 -11.14
N PHE A 122 2.62 11.70 -10.97
CA PHE A 122 1.77 12.87 -11.24
C PHE A 122 1.35 13.00 -12.71
N LYS A 123 2.17 12.51 -13.64
CA LYS A 123 1.86 12.55 -15.08
C LYS A 123 0.98 11.41 -15.54
N LEU A 124 1.11 10.23 -14.91
CA LEU A 124 0.46 9.01 -15.38
C LEU A 124 -0.86 8.74 -14.69
N LEU A 125 -0.98 9.08 -13.40
CA LEU A 125 -2.15 8.73 -12.60
C LEU A 125 -3.22 9.81 -12.66
N SER A 126 -4.49 9.38 -12.71
CA SER A 126 -5.65 10.27 -12.67
C SER A 126 -5.99 10.69 -11.23
N ASP A 127 -6.82 11.73 -11.10
CA ASP A 127 -7.34 12.19 -9.81
C ASP A 127 -8.16 11.09 -9.10
N GLU A 128 -8.92 10.29 -9.84
CA GLU A 128 -9.69 9.16 -9.30
C GLU A 128 -8.76 8.08 -8.71
N GLU A 129 -7.63 7.82 -9.37
CA GLU A 129 -6.62 6.88 -8.86
C GLU A 129 -5.97 7.41 -7.57
N PHE A 130 -5.67 8.70 -7.49
CA PHE A 130 -5.18 9.33 -6.26
C PHE A 130 -6.21 9.30 -5.12
N VAL A 131 -7.50 9.52 -5.41
CA VAL A 131 -8.57 9.36 -4.41
C VAL A 131 -8.63 7.93 -3.89
N ARG A 132 -8.57 6.94 -4.79
CA ARG A 132 -8.57 5.53 -4.42
C ARG A 132 -7.35 5.15 -3.57
N MET A 133 -6.14 5.61 -3.95
CA MET A 133 -4.93 5.43 -3.16
C MET A 133 -5.07 6.04 -1.77
N SER A 134 -5.55 7.27 -1.66
CA SER A 134 -5.70 7.99 -0.39
C SER A 134 -6.58 7.22 0.60
N LYS A 135 -7.63 6.55 0.14
CA LYS A 135 -8.50 5.73 1.00
C LYS A 135 -7.74 4.52 1.56
N ASN A 136 -6.98 3.83 0.73
CA ASN A 136 -6.23 2.63 1.10
C ASN A 136 -4.95 2.95 1.91
N ASP A 137 -4.37 4.14 1.71
CA ASP A 137 -3.15 4.57 2.40
C ASP A 137 -3.34 4.64 3.92
N HIS A 138 -4.56 4.95 4.39
CA HIS A 138 -4.88 4.99 5.82
C HIS A 138 -4.83 3.60 6.48
N GLU A 139 -5.03 2.52 5.73
CA GLU A 139 -4.92 1.14 6.26
C GLU A 139 -3.45 0.74 6.47
N ILE A 140 -2.55 1.20 5.60
CA ILE A 140 -1.11 0.93 5.68
C ILE A 140 -0.45 1.86 6.71
N GLY A 141 -0.91 3.10 6.76
CA GLY A 141 -0.40 4.15 7.63
C GLY A 141 0.66 5.05 6.98
N TYR A 142 1.27 5.89 7.80
CA TYR A 142 2.23 6.93 7.39
C TYR A 142 3.48 6.86 8.25
N ALA A 143 4.64 7.14 7.64
CA ALA A 143 5.94 7.11 8.32
C ALA A 143 6.27 8.50 8.85
N ILE A 144 6.55 8.61 10.15
CA ILE A 144 7.15 9.83 10.78
C ILE A 144 6.23 11.07 10.76
N ILE A 145 5.10 11.03 10.04
CA ILE A 145 4.13 12.15 9.95
C ILE A 145 2.78 11.74 10.50
N ASP A 146 2.00 12.74 10.90
CA ASP A 146 0.59 12.52 11.22
C ASP A 146 -0.21 12.19 9.95
N PRO A 147 -1.22 11.29 10.04
CA PRO A 147 -2.06 10.95 8.91
C PRO A 147 -2.72 12.20 8.31
N PRO A 148 -2.53 12.50 7.01
CA PRO A 148 -3.24 13.59 6.36
C PRO A 148 -4.72 13.30 6.26
N GLY A 149 -5.54 14.35 6.06
CA GLY A 149 -6.95 14.15 5.69
C GLY A 149 -7.09 13.39 4.38
N LEU A 150 -8.26 12.78 4.16
CA LEU A 150 -8.56 12.13 2.89
C LEU A 150 -8.46 13.12 1.73
N TYR A 151 -7.85 12.69 0.63
CA TYR A 151 -7.81 13.48 -0.59
C TYR A 151 -9.22 13.55 -1.21
N VAL A 152 -9.74 14.77 -1.36
CA VAL A 152 -11.05 15.03 -1.96
C VAL A 152 -10.86 15.96 -3.15
N VAL A 153 -11.29 15.52 -4.33
CA VAL A 153 -11.32 16.35 -5.53
C VAL A 153 -12.67 17.08 -5.60
N PRO A 154 -12.69 18.42 -5.68
CA PRO A 154 -13.92 19.16 -5.85
C PRO A 154 -14.64 18.72 -7.14
N GLY A 155 -15.87 18.22 -7.02
CA GLY A 155 -16.68 17.80 -8.16
C GLY A 155 -16.70 16.28 -8.44
N ILE A 156 -15.82 15.49 -7.85
CA ILE A 156 -15.96 14.04 -7.80
C ILE A 156 -16.80 13.69 -6.57
N ASN A 157 -18.10 13.58 -6.76
CA ASN A 157 -19.00 13.13 -5.70
C ASN A 157 -18.68 11.66 -5.37
N ASP A 158 -18.40 11.42 -4.10
CA ASP A 158 -18.21 10.09 -3.51
C ASP A 158 -19.53 9.29 -3.47
N SER A 159 -20.10 9.03 -4.64
CA SER A 159 -21.29 8.17 -4.75
C SER A 159 -21.03 6.74 -4.27
N ALA A 160 -19.74 6.34 -4.16
CA ALA A 160 -19.35 5.04 -3.64
C ALA A 160 -19.17 4.99 -2.11
N ALA A 161 -18.87 6.11 -1.45
CA ALA A 161 -18.71 6.15 0.01
C ALA A 161 -20.05 6.23 0.76
N GLN A 162 -21.11 6.73 0.10
CA GLN A 162 -22.45 6.78 0.68
C GLN A 162 -23.21 5.44 0.62
N LEU A 163 -22.75 4.47 -0.19
CA LEU A 163 -23.38 3.16 -0.27
C LEU A 163 -23.11 2.25 0.94
N ASN A 164 -22.10 2.55 1.76
CA ASN A 164 -21.78 1.75 2.95
C ASN A 164 -22.20 2.39 4.29
N ALA A 165 -22.62 3.66 4.30
CA ALA A 165 -22.99 4.35 5.54
C ALA A 165 -24.54 4.42 5.78
N ASN A 166 -25.36 4.12 4.78
CA ASN A 166 -26.82 4.28 4.87
C ASN A 166 -27.59 3.00 4.46
N ASN A 167 -27.24 1.85 5.01
CA ASN A 167 -28.12 0.68 4.92
C ASN A 167 -29.02 0.56 6.17
N SER A 168 -29.61 1.69 6.57
CA SER A 168 -30.80 1.72 7.41
C SER A 168 -31.72 2.81 6.91
N GLY A 169 -32.52 2.52 5.88
CA GLY A 169 -33.60 3.42 5.43
C GLY A 169 -33.68 3.50 3.90
N GLN A 170 -34.67 2.82 3.38
CA GLN A 170 -35.28 2.92 2.05
C GLN A 170 -34.89 4.18 1.23
N ASN A 171 -34.15 3.97 0.12
CA ASN A 171 -34.38 4.70 -1.13
C ASN A 171 -33.73 3.93 -2.28
N GLY A 172 -34.56 3.40 -3.17
CA GLY A 172 -34.15 2.59 -4.31
C GLY A 172 -33.36 3.42 -5.33
N VAL A 173 -32.23 2.89 -5.75
CA VAL A 173 -31.56 3.27 -7.00
C VAL A 173 -32.60 3.05 -8.12
N SER A 174 -32.87 4.08 -8.94
CA SER A 174 -33.88 3.97 -9.98
C SER A 174 -33.51 2.84 -10.94
N ASN A 175 -34.49 2.02 -11.33
CA ASN A 175 -34.30 0.94 -12.31
C ASN A 175 -33.80 1.47 -13.66
N GLU A 176 -33.98 2.76 -13.95
CA GLU A 176 -33.41 3.45 -15.12
C GLU A 176 -31.89 3.51 -15.08
N PHE A 177 -31.30 3.89 -13.95
CA PHE A 177 -29.84 3.95 -13.79
C PHE A 177 -29.17 2.56 -13.92
N LEU A 178 -29.82 1.53 -13.37
CA LEU A 178 -29.34 0.15 -13.49
C LEU A 178 -29.43 -0.38 -14.93
N ASN A 179 -30.45 0.03 -15.68
CA ASN A 179 -30.60 -0.31 -17.10
C ASN A 179 -29.61 0.45 -17.98
N ASP A 180 -29.32 1.70 -17.71
CA ASP A 180 -28.31 2.49 -18.43
C ASP A 180 -26.90 1.97 -18.18
N LEU A 181 -26.57 1.57 -16.94
CA LEU A 181 -25.30 0.95 -16.59
C LEU A 181 -25.14 -0.42 -17.26
N ALA A 182 -26.21 -1.22 -17.30
CA ALA A 182 -26.22 -2.52 -18.02
C ALA A 182 -26.06 -2.33 -19.53
N GLY A 183 -26.67 -1.27 -20.09
CA GLY A 183 -26.52 -0.89 -21.50
C GLY A 183 -25.11 -0.43 -21.87
N LEU A 184 -24.43 0.28 -20.99
CA LEU A 184 -23.03 0.70 -21.19
C LEU A 184 -22.05 -0.50 -21.06
N LEU A 185 -22.26 -1.38 -20.09
CA LEU A 185 -21.44 -2.57 -19.92
C LEU A 185 -21.58 -3.58 -21.06
N SER A 186 -22.77 -3.68 -21.66
CA SER A 186 -23.01 -4.58 -22.80
C SER A 186 -22.26 -4.19 -24.08
N LYS A 187 -21.78 -2.94 -24.19
CA LYS A 187 -20.96 -2.46 -25.33
C LYS A 187 -19.49 -2.87 -25.23
N TYR A 188 -18.99 -3.20 -24.05
CA TYR A 188 -17.58 -3.52 -23.81
C TYR A 188 -17.32 -4.96 -23.38
N VAL A 189 -18.36 -5.67 -22.99
CA VAL A 189 -18.32 -7.08 -22.65
C VAL A 189 -19.25 -7.79 -23.63
N GLY A 190 -18.72 -8.67 -24.49
CA GLY A 190 -19.57 -9.51 -25.37
C GLY A 190 -20.62 -10.27 -24.55
N PRO A 191 -21.60 -10.97 -25.16
CA PRO A 191 -22.80 -11.44 -24.49
C PRO A 191 -22.47 -12.47 -23.39
N VAL A 192 -22.07 -11.96 -22.25
CA VAL A 192 -22.08 -12.70 -20.99
C VAL A 192 -23.41 -12.36 -20.35
N GLY A 193 -24.29 -13.36 -20.30
CA GLY A 193 -25.62 -13.20 -19.72
C GLY A 193 -25.50 -12.51 -18.36
N GLY A 194 -26.10 -11.31 -18.26
CA GLY A 194 -26.18 -10.53 -17.05
C GLY A 194 -27.01 -11.24 -16.00
N ALA A 195 -26.40 -12.10 -15.21
CA ALA A 195 -26.93 -12.47 -13.93
C ALA A 195 -26.55 -11.34 -12.96
N ALA A 196 -27.53 -10.57 -12.50
CA ALA A 196 -27.39 -9.80 -11.27
C ALA A 196 -26.72 -10.74 -10.25
N VAL A 197 -25.62 -10.30 -9.63
CA VAL A 197 -24.95 -11.09 -8.57
C VAL A 197 -25.97 -11.28 -7.47
N ASN A 198 -26.64 -12.42 -7.51
CA ASN A 198 -27.61 -12.78 -6.49
C ASN A 198 -26.79 -13.09 -5.23
N LYS A 199 -26.83 -12.17 -4.26
CA LYS A 199 -26.12 -12.31 -2.97
C LYS A 199 -26.53 -13.57 -2.23
N ASP A 200 -27.73 -14.10 -2.54
CA ASP A 200 -28.29 -15.32 -1.99
C ASP A 200 -27.99 -16.57 -2.86
N ALA A 201 -27.20 -16.39 -3.93
CA ALA A 201 -26.81 -17.53 -4.76
C ALA A 201 -26.04 -18.55 -3.93
N VAL A 202 -26.58 -19.75 -3.83
CA VAL A 202 -25.97 -20.87 -3.12
C VAL A 202 -24.95 -21.52 -4.06
N LEU A 203 -23.69 -21.53 -3.67
CA LEU A 203 -22.63 -22.20 -4.40
C LEU A 203 -22.46 -23.62 -3.90
N ASP A 204 -22.42 -24.57 -4.84
CA ASP A 204 -22.15 -25.98 -4.56
C ASP A 204 -20.64 -26.15 -4.37
N VAL A 205 -20.22 -26.48 -3.16
CA VAL A 205 -18.84 -26.88 -2.85
C VAL A 205 -18.83 -28.39 -2.59
N ALA A 206 -17.68 -29.04 -2.76
CA ALA A 206 -17.57 -30.53 -2.75
C ALA A 206 -18.24 -31.22 -1.56
N THR A 207 -18.38 -30.57 -0.44
CA THR A 207 -18.92 -31.14 0.82
C THR A 207 -20.15 -30.42 1.36
N GLY A 208 -20.77 -29.53 0.57
CA GLY A 208 -21.93 -28.76 1.04
C GLY A 208 -22.28 -27.58 0.17
N LYS A 209 -23.14 -26.71 0.70
CA LYS A 209 -23.63 -25.51 0.00
C LYS A 209 -23.43 -24.30 0.88
N LEU A 210 -22.87 -23.25 0.31
CA LEU A 210 -22.64 -21.98 0.99
C LEU A 210 -23.10 -20.82 0.10
N THR A 211 -23.67 -19.80 0.71
CA THR A 211 -23.88 -18.52 0.02
C THR A 211 -22.57 -17.76 -0.08
N LEU A 212 -22.48 -16.80 -1.01
CA LEU A 212 -21.31 -15.92 -1.13
C LEU A 212 -21.05 -15.15 0.19
N GLU A 213 -22.09 -14.75 0.89
CA GLU A 213 -21.97 -14.09 2.20
C GLU A 213 -21.36 -15.02 3.24
N GLN A 214 -21.77 -16.28 3.29
CA GLN A 214 -21.21 -17.29 4.20
C GLN A 214 -19.73 -17.58 3.88
N ILE A 215 -19.37 -17.62 2.60
CA ILE A 215 -17.97 -17.79 2.17
C ILE A 215 -17.12 -16.60 2.61
N ASN A 216 -17.61 -15.36 2.41
CA ASN A 216 -16.91 -14.16 2.86
C ASN A 216 -16.79 -14.11 4.40
N LEU A 217 -17.83 -14.54 5.11
CA LEU A 217 -17.79 -14.64 6.58
C LEU A 217 -16.73 -15.65 7.04
N LEU A 218 -16.63 -16.81 6.40
CA LEU A 218 -15.59 -17.81 6.66
C LEU A 218 -14.20 -17.21 6.49
N PHE A 219 -13.92 -16.58 5.35
CA PHE A 219 -12.60 -15.98 5.10
C PHE A 219 -12.26 -14.87 6.09
N ARG A 220 -13.24 -14.08 6.52
CA ARG A 220 -13.03 -12.98 7.47
C ARG A 220 -12.68 -13.46 8.89
N HIS A 221 -13.11 -14.69 9.26
CA HIS A 221 -12.89 -15.27 10.59
C HIS A 221 -11.81 -16.35 10.63
N LEU A 222 -11.18 -16.68 9.50
CA LEU A 222 -10.03 -17.58 9.50
C LEU A 222 -8.84 -16.90 10.23
N PRO A 223 -8.16 -17.63 11.15
CA PRO A 223 -7.01 -17.09 11.87
C PRO A 223 -5.71 -17.12 11.04
N VAL A 224 -5.84 -17.12 9.71
CA VAL A 224 -4.72 -17.18 8.76
C VAL A 224 -4.98 -16.26 7.57
N ASP A 225 -3.93 -15.65 7.05
CA ASP A 225 -4.00 -14.91 5.79
C ASP A 225 -3.94 -15.88 4.62
N LEU A 226 -4.96 -15.83 3.76
CA LEU A 226 -5.03 -16.63 2.55
C LEU A 226 -4.80 -15.75 1.32
N SER A 227 -4.07 -16.27 0.36
CA SER A 227 -3.99 -15.72 -0.99
C SER A 227 -4.16 -16.87 -1.99
N TYR A 228 -5.00 -16.67 -2.99
CA TYR A 228 -5.11 -17.59 -4.11
C TYR A 228 -4.38 -17.02 -5.32
N VAL A 229 -3.48 -17.82 -5.87
CA VAL A 229 -2.68 -17.53 -7.06
C VAL A 229 -3.07 -18.53 -8.14
N ASP A 230 -3.32 -18.05 -9.36
CA ASP A 230 -3.68 -18.90 -10.47
C ASP A 230 -2.46 -19.57 -11.15
N GLU A 231 -2.71 -20.35 -12.18
CA GLU A 231 -1.69 -21.06 -12.97
C GLU A 231 -0.72 -20.15 -13.73
N ASN A 232 -1.04 -18.85 -13.85
CA ASN A 232 -0.18 -17.82 -14.45
C ASN A 232 0.59 -17.02 -13.39
N GLU A 233 0.64 -17.52 -12.15
CA GLU A 233 1.26 -16.84 -11.01
C GLU A 233 0.63 -15.50 -10.65
N LEU A 234 -0.64 -15.25 -11.04
CA LEU A 234 -1.35 -14.01 -10.73
C LEU A 234 -2.19 -14.16 -9.46
N VAL A 235 -2.11 -13.16 -8.59
CA VAL A 235 -2.96 -13.10 -7.39
C VAL A 235 -4.40 -12.84 -7.82
N LYS A 236 -5.32 -13.77 -7.53
CA LYS A 236 -6.75 -13.66 -7.85
C LYS A 236 -7.62 -13.35 -6.64
N PHE A 237 -7.16 -13.68 -5.46
CA PHE A 237 -7.91 -13.49 -4.23
C PHE A 237 -6.96 -13.37 -3.04
N TYR A 238 -7.37 -12.62 -2.04
CA TYR A 238 -6.80 -12.65 -0.70
C TYR A 238 -7.90 -12.49 0.35
N SER A 239 -7.72 -13.09 1.54
CA SER A 239 -8.66 -12.94 2.64
C SER A 239 -8.53 -11.55 3.27
N ASP A 240 -9.66 -10.93 3.59
CA ASP A 240 -9.71 -9.66 4.32
C ASP A 240 -9.91 -9.94 5.81
N THR A 241 -8.81 -10.10 6.55
CA THR A 241 -8.82 -10.41 7.98
C THR A 241 -8.39 -9.19 8.79
N PRO A 242 -8.96 -8.96 10.00
CA PRO A 242 -8.64 -7.80 10.85
C PRO A 242 -7.18 -7.78 11.34
N HIS A 243 -6.51 -8.93 11.36
CA HIS A 243 -5.16 -9.11 11.93
C HIS A 243 -4.18 -9.63 10.88
N ARG A 244 -4.01 -8.88 9.79
CA ARG A 244 -3.13 -9.27 8.70
C ARG A 244 -1.66 -9.22 9.10
N ILE A 245 -0.92 -10.26 8.72
CA ILE A 245 0.54 -10.31 8.85
C ILE A 245 1.18 -9.42 7.76
N PHE A 246 0.62 -9.45 6.55
CA PHE A 246 1.10 -8.64 5.43
C PHE A 246 0.01 -7.66 4.98
N PRO A 247 0.26 -6.34 4.97
CA PRO A 247 -0.68 -5.38 4.41
C PRO A 247 -0.85 -5.66 2.91
N ARG A 248 -2.11 -5.76 2.48
CA ARG A 248 -2.45 -5.94 1.07
C ARG A 248 -3.57 -4.98 0.70
N SER A 249 -3.55 -4.50 -0.52
CA SER A 249 -4.62 -3.68 -1.07
C SER A 249 -5.28 -4.39 -2.26
N ALA A 250 -6.45 -3.90 -2.69
CA ALA A 250 -7.13 -4.41 -3.88
C ALA A 250 -6.25 -4.37 -5.14
N ASN A 251 -5.22 -3.53 -5.15
CA ASN A 251 -4.29 -3.36 -6.28
C ASN A 251 -3.34 -4.55 -6.49
N VAL A 252 -3.27 -5.51 -5.55
CA VAL A 252 -2.47 -6.74 -5.77
C VAL A 252 -3.22 -7.77 -6.62
N ILE A 253 -4.53 -7.62 -6.82
CA ILE A 253 -5.31 -8.52 -7.66
C ILE A 253 -4.87 -8.38 -9.12
N GLY A 254 -4.55 -9.52 -9.74
CA GLY A 254 -4.02 -9.59 -11.12
C GLY A 254 -2.51 -9.40 -11.23
N ARG A 255 -1.81 -9.18 -10.13
CA ARG A 255 -0.35 -9.03 -10.11
C ARG A 255 0.34 -10.39 -9.98
N GLU A 256 1.52 -10.53 -10.60
CA GLU A 256 2.35 -11.72 -10.39
C GLU A 256 2.80 -11.83 -8.93
N VAL A 257 2.66 -13.00 -8.33
CA VAL A 257 2.95 -13.24 -6.90
C VAL A 257 4.40 -12.91 -6.52
N LYS A 258 5.35 -13.08 -7.44
CA LYS A 258 6.77 -12.71 -7.21
C LYS A 258 7.01 -11.20 -7.06
N ASN A 259 6.02 -10.40 -7.39
CA ASN A 259 6.05 -8.94 -7.31
C ASN A 259 5.13 -8.41 -6.15
N CYS A 260 4.76 -9.28 -5.20
CA CYS A 260 3.89 -8.94 -4.06
C CYS A 260 4.66 -8.96 -2.73
#